data_5229fc85d17b4902d3cd2b6cb15db81b
#
_entry.id   5229fc85d17b4902d3cd2b6cb15db81b
#
_cell.length_a   1.000
_cell.length_b   1.000
_cell.length_c   1.000
_cell.angle_alpha   90.00
_cell.angle_beta   90.00
_cell.angle_gamma   90.00
#
_symmetry.space_group_name_H-M   'P 1'
#
loop_
_entity.id
_entity.type
_entity.pdbx_description
1 polymer ?
#
loop_
_entity_poly.entity_id
_entity_poly.type
_entity_poly.pdbx_seq_one_letter_code
_entity_poly.pdbx_strand_id
1 'polypeptide(L)'
;MSLFAYSYIKVKKNVILGMQNRIVLLLGGNLGDREMILRRCISLLTENVGTMAAISGLYISEPWGFQEDVPHFWNCVVILDSDLTAKEVLVSTQRIEKELGRTNKGGEVYQSRFIDIDLLFFNDEIIRENDLEVPHKGIPHRRFVLEPLNELLADFRHPVFHKRIDELLHECTDHSNVYCEKMLTDEL
;
A
#
# COMPACT_ATOMS: atom_id res chain seq x y z
N MET A 1 9.53 16.67 27.66
CA MET A 1 10.65 16.09 26.88
C MET A 1 10.10 14.83 26.26
N SER A 2 9.76 14.92 24.99
CA SER A 2 9.05 13.87 24.21
C SER A 2 10.06 12.91 23.59
N LEU A 3 9.94 11.62 23.93
CA LEU A 3 10.67 10.53 23.31
C LEU A 3 9.82 9.98 22.14
N PHE A 4 9.84 10.67 21.01
CA PHE A 4 9.45 10.09 19.73
C PHE A 4 10.69 10.04 18.82
N ALA A 5 11.62 9.18 19.20
CA ALA A 5 12.70 8.79 18.30
C ALA A 5 12.41 7.35 17.85
N TYR A 6 11.46 7.19 16.91
CA TYR A 6 11.42 5.96 16.14
C TYR A 6 12.61 5.99 15.18
N SER A 7 13.55 5.13 15.50
CA SER A 7 14.83 5.01 14.82
C SER A 7 14.61 4.70 13.35
N TYR A 8 14.97 5.64 12.52
CA TYR A 8 15.29 5.45 11.13
C TYR A 8 16.32 4.31 11.02
N ILE A 9 15.87 3.11 10.66
CA ILE A 9 16.79 2.03 10.29
C ILE A 9 17.43 2.46 8.98
N LYS A 10 18.60 3.07 9.11
CA LYS A 10 19.52 3.29 8.02
C LYS A 10 19.75 1.94 7.34
N VAL A 11 19.16 1.74 6.15
CA VAL A 11 19.44 0.59 5.31
C VAL A 11 20.92 0.63 4.96
N LYS A 12 21.75 -0.03 5.76
CA LYS A 12 23.11 -0.36 5.35
C LYS A 12 22.95 -1.35 4.18
N LYS A 13 23.51 -1.00 3.04
CA LYS A 13 23.84 -1.96 1.97
C LYS A 13 24.69 -3.06 2.60
N ASN A 14 24.06 -4.16 2.99
CA ASN A 14 24.79 -5.38 3.33
C ASN A 14 24.81 -6.26 2.10
N VAL A 15 26.01 -6.41 1.61
CA VAL A 15 26.46 -7.29 0.56
C VAL A 15 26.37 -8.74 1.05
N ILE A 16 25.84 -9.62 0.15
CA ILE A 16 25.99 -11.08 0.16
C ILE A 16 25.06 -11.85 1.10
N LEU A 17 23.82 -11.95 0.67
CA LEU A 17 22.89 -13.08 0.70
C LEU A 17 21.64 -12.57 -0.01
N GLY A 18 21.20 -13.19 -1.10
CA GLY A 18 20.16 -12.82 -2.05
C GLY A 18 19.55 -11.41 -1.83
N MET A 19 19.75 -10.50 -2.78
CA MET A 19 19.16 -9.14 -2.65
C MET A 19 17.65 -9.29 -2.60
N GLN A 20 17.05 -9.18 -1.42
CA GLN A 20 15.60 -9.17 -1.28
C GLN A 20 15.03 -7.91 -1.90
N ASN A 21 13.97 -8.08 -2.66
CA ASN A 21 13.23 -6.97 -3.25
C ASN A 21 12.41 -6.27 -2.16
N ARG A 22 12.42 -4.96 -2.16
CA ARG A 22 11.54 -4.14 -1.32
C ARG A 22 10.25 -3.84 -2.05
N ILE A 23 9.15 -4.30 -1.48
CA ILE A 23 7.81 -4.19 -2.05
C ILE A 23 6.98 -3.27 -1.18
N VAL A 24 6.29 -2.32 -1.80
CA VAL A 24 5.36 -1.41 -1.11
C VAL A 24 3.96 -1.66 -1.67
N LEU A 25 3.04 -2.09 -0.80
CA LEU A 25 1.65 -2.38 -1.14
C LEU A 25 0.71 -1.43 -0.41
N LEU A 26 -0.36 -1.01 -1.08
CA LEU A 26 -1.53 -0.41 -0.45
C LEU A 26 -2.59 -1.50 -0.30
N LEU A 27 -3.14 -1.63 0.88
CA LEU A 27 -4.29 -2.47 1.20
C LEU A 27 -5.50 -1.58 1.41
N GLY A 28 -6.64 -1.87 0.78
CA GLY A 28 -7.84 -1.05 0.92
C GLY A 28 -9.14 -1.84 0.78
N GLY A 29 -10.16 -1.52 1.59
CA GLY A 29 -11.47 -2.13 1.49
C GLY A 29 -12.55 -1.36 2.24
N ASN A 30 -13.83 -1.53 1.83
CA ASN A 30 -14.96 -0.83 2.44
C ASN A 30 -16.15 -1.77 2.77
N LEU A 31 -16.02 -3.07 2.55
CA LEU A 31 -17.06 -4.06 2.84
C LEU A 31 -16.68 -5.01 3.99
N GLY A 32 -17.69 -5.54 4.67
CA GLY A 32 -17.55 -6.54 5.71
C GLY A 32 -16.88 -6.04 6.99
N ASP A 33 -16.33 -6.96 7.77
CA ASP A 33 -15.47 -6.65 8.91
C ASP A 33 -14.08 -6.27 8.37
N ARG A 34 -13.91 -4.98 8.09
CA ARG A 34 -12.73 -4.42 7.43
C ARG A 34 -11.45 -4.67 8.22
N GLU A 35 -11.51 -4.61 9.56
CA GLU A 35 -10.33 -4.87 10.40
C GLU A 35 -9.91 -6.33 10.32
N MET A 36 -10.84 -7.25 10.49
CA MET A 36 -10.57 -8.68 10.40
C MET A 36 -10.02 -9.06 9.01
N ILE A 37 -10.59 -8.48 7.95
CA ILE A 37 -10.14 -8.73 6.58
C ILE A 37 -8.73 -8.19 6.35
N LEU A 38 -8.41 -6.98 6.81
CA LEU A 38 -7.06 -6.41 6.71
C LEU A 38 -6.03 -7.25 7.47
N ARG A 39 -6.33 -7.66 8.72
CA ARG A 39 -5.45 -8.53 9.51
C ARG A 39 -5.21 -9.86 8.80
N ARG A 40 -6.25 -10.48 8.27
CA ARG A 40 -6.11 -11.73 7.50
C ARG A 40 -5.30 -11.52 6.22
N CYS A 41 -5.51 -10.40 5.51
CA CYS A 41 -4.73 -10.03 4.33
C CYS A 41 -3.23 -9.91 4.68
N ILE A 42 -2.89 -9.21 5.75
CA ILE A 42 -1.51 -9.05 6.23
C ILE A 42 -0.88 -10.41 6.56
N SER A 43 -1.60 -11.29 7.27
CA SER A 43 -1.13 -12.65 7.55
C SER A 43 -0.81 -13.42 6.25
N LEU A 44 -1.73 -13.39 5.27
CA LEU A 44 -1.52 -14.05 3.99
C LEU A 44 -0.36 -13.46 3.19
N LEU A 45 -0.15 -12.14 3.25
CA LEU A 45 1.00 -11.49 2.62
C LEU A 45 2.32 -11.94 3.25
N THR A 46 2.39 -12.03 4.59
CA THR A 46 3.60 -12.50 5.27
C THR A 46 3.86 -13.99 5.05
N GLU A 47 2.83 -14.79 4.86
CA GLU A 47 2.94 -16.22 4.56
C GLU A 47 3.36 -16.49 3.09
N ASN A 48 2.96 -15.65 2.13
CA ASN A 48 3.05 -16.00 0.71
C ASN A 48 3.87 -15.02 -0.15
N VAL A 49 4.18 -13.82 0.36
CA VAL A 49 4.86 -12.78 -0.44
C VAL A 49 6.21 -12.41 0.14
N GLY A 50 6.32 -12.15 1.44
CA GLY A 50 7.59 -11.76 2.03
C GLY A 50 7.51 -11.41 3.51
N THR A 51 8.63 -11.03 4.08
CA THR A 51 8.72 -10.64 5.50
C THR A 51 8.29 -9.19 5.68
N MET A 52 7.46 -8.91 6.69
CA MET A 52 7.03 -7.55 7.03
C MET A 52 8.22 -6.71 7.48
N ALA A 53 8.49 -5.61 6.78
CA ALA A 53 9.50 -4.62 7.13
C ALA A 53 8.91 -3.40 7.83
N ALA A 54 7.71 -2.95 7.41
CA ALA A 54 6.99 -1.85 8.05
C ALA A 54 5.50 -1.91 7.71
N ILE A 55 4.67 -1.28 8.55
CA ILE A 55 3.25 -1.09 8.35
C ILE A 55 2.84 0.30 8.84
N SER A 56 1.99 1.00 8.09
CA SER A 56 1.43 2.29 8.49
C SER A 56 0.29 2.12 9.50
N GLY A 57 -0.16 3.23 10.06
CA GLY A 57 -1.45 3.31 10.71
C GLY A 57 -2.59 2.91 9.77
N LEU A 58 -3.77 2.72 10.37
CA LEU A 58 -5.01 2.48 9.66
C LEU A 58 -5.64 3.83 9.31
N TYR A 59 -5.78 4.11 8.03
CA TYR A 59 -6.34 5.34 7.51
C TYR A 59 -7.77 5.14 7.01
N ILE A 60 -8.66 6.03 7.40
CA ILE A 60 -10.03 6.07 6.88
C ILE A 60 -10.09 7.17 5.82
N SER A 61 -10.71 6.85 4.68
CA SER A 61 -10.91 7.79 3.58
C SER A 61 -12.33 7.76 3.04
N GLU A 62 -12.78 8.90 2.53
CA GLU A 62 -13.97 8.98 1.70
C GLU A 62 -13.82 8.12 0.44
N PRO A 63 -14.94 7.61 -0.12
CA PRO A 63 -14.91 6.83 -1.36
C PRO A 63 -14.47 7.69 -2.55
N TRP A 64 -13.31 7.39 -3.10
CA TRP A 64 -12.74 8.14 -4.22
C TRP A 64 -13.32 7.68 -5.57
N GLY A 65 -13.91 8.61 -6.33
CA GLY A 65 -14.45 8.33 -7.67
C GLY A 65 -15.81 7.64 -7.68
N PHE A 66 -16.46 7.46 -6.53
CA PHE A 66 -17.81 6.92 -6.45
C PHE A 66 -18.86 8.03 -6.69
N GLN A 67 -19.98 7.66 -7.33
CA GLN A 67 -21.14 8.54 -7.50
C GLN A 67 -22.22 8.27 -6.44
N GLU A 68 -22.15 7.12 -5.79
CA GLU A 68 -23.12 6.68 -4.78
C GLU A 68 -22.52 6.81 -3.38
N ASP A 69 -23.39 6.95 -2.39
CA ASP A 69 -22.99 6.92 -0.98
C ASP A 69 -22.68 5.48 -0.58
N VAL A 70 -21.38 5.21 -0.40
CA VAL A 70 -20.87 3.91 0.02
C VAL A 70 -20.02 4.06 1.29
N PRO A 71 -19.83 3.00 2.08
CA PRO A 71 -19.01 3.07 3.28
C PRO A 71 -17.59 3.55 2.99
N HIS A 72 -17.02 4.30 3.95
CA HIS A 72 -15.63 4.74 3.90
C HIS A 72 -14.66 3.57 3.78
N PHE A 73 -13.58 3.80 3.05
CA PHE A 73 -12.50 2.84 2.90
C PHE A 73 -11.56 2.85 4.10
N TRP A 74 -11.09 1.69 4.44
CA TRP A 74 -10.00 1.48 5.37
C TRP A 74 -8.75 1.12 4.59
N ASN A 75 -7.68 1.90 4.77
CA ASN A 75 -6.46 1.77 4.00
C ASN A 75 -5.24 1.66 4.92
N CYS A 76 -4.26 0.86 4.53
CA CYS A 76 -2.93 0.90 5.12
C CYS A 76 -1.86 0.57 4.07
N VAL A 77 -0.65 1.06 4.31
CA VAL A 77 0.53 0.71 3.50
C VAL A 77 1.35 -0.31 4.26
N VAL A 78 1.77 -1.36 3.56
CA VAL A 78 2.72 -2.35 4.08
C VAL A 78 3.97 -2.38 3.22
N ILE A 79 5.12 -2.56 3.88
CA ILE A 79 6.42 -2.75 3.22
C ILE A 79 6.89 -4.15 3.53
N LEU A 80 7.20 -4.93 2.49
CA LEU A 80 7.71 -6.29 2.60
C LEU A 80 9.09 -6.40 1.96
N ASP A 81 9.94 -7.25 2.54
CA ASP A 81 11.16 -7.74 1.92
C ASP A 81 10.86 -9.14 1.35
N SER A 82 11.16 -9.37 0.07
CA SER A 82 10.74 -10.57 -0.67
C SER A 82 11.77 -11.02 -1.69
N ASP A 83 11.81 -12.33 -1.93
CA ASP A 83 12.61 -12.91 -3.02
C ASP A 83 11.82 -13.03 -4.35
N LEU A 84 10.53 -12.67 -4.33
CA LEU A 84 9.66 -12.72 -5.51
C LEU A 84 9.98 -11.58 -6.49
N THR A 85 9.80 -11.84 -7.78
CA THR A 85 9.75 -10.82 -8.82
C THR A 85 8.45 -10.00 -8.74
N ALA A 86 8.40 -8.82 -9.33
CA ALA A 86 7.19 -7.97 -9.35
C ALA A 86 5.96 -8.70 -9.92
N LYS A 87 6.18 -9.56 -10.92
CA LYS A 87 5.10 -10.35 -11.53
C LYS A 87 4.58 -11.46 -10.61
N GLU A 88 5.46 -12.12 -9.88
CA GLU A 88 5.08 -13.13 -8.88
C GLU A 88 4.33 -12.49 -7.71
N VAL A 89 4.73 -11.27 -7.31
CA VAL A 89 3.99 -10.47 -6.32
C VAL A 89 2.59 -10.18 -6.82
N LEU A 90 2.43 -9.68 -8.06
CA LEU A 90 1.13 -9.42 -8.66
C LEU A 90 0.23 -10.66 -8.66
N VAL A 91 0.76 -11.82 -9.06
CA VAL A 91 0.00 -13.09 -9.05
C VAL A 91 -0.41 -13.49 -7.64
N SER A 92 0.50 -13.34 -6.68
CA SER A 92 0.25 -13.69 -5.27
C SER A 92 -0.80 -12.78 -4.64
N THR A 93 -0.70 -11.46 -4.84
CA THR A 93 -1.69 -10.50 -4.33
C THR A 93 -3.07 -10.74 -4.92
N GLN A 94 -3.17 -11.01 -6.22
CA GLN A 94 -4.43 -11.36 -6.88
C GLN A 94 -5.07 -12.66 -6.34
N ARG A 95 -4.25 -13.65 -5.96
CA ARG A 95 -4.74 -14.87 -5.33
C ARG A 95 -5.30 -14.57 -3.95
N ILE A 96 -4.61 -13.76 -3.15
CA ILE A 96 -5.05 -13.34 -1.81
C ILE A 96 -6.38 -12.56 -1.90
N GLU A 97 -6.50 -11.62 -2.83
CA GLU A 97 -7.76 -10.88 -3.05
C GLU A 97 -8.94 -11.82 -3.34
N LYS A 98 -8.73 -12.84 -4.18
CA LYS A 98 -9.76 -13.85 -4.49
C LYS A 98 -10.13 -14.68 -3.26
N GLU A 99 -9.14 -15.11 -2.47
CA GLU A 99 -9.37 -15.86 -1.22
C GLU A 99 -10.20 -15.05 -0.23
N LEU A 100 -9.97 -13.73 -0.16
CA LEU A 100 -10.68 -12.81 0.71
C LEU A 100 -12.01 -12.27 0.15
N GLY A 101 -12.52 -12.87 -0.93
CA GLY A 101 -13.87 -12.62 -1.44
C GLY A 101 -13.98 -11.64 -2.60
N ARG A 102 -12.88 -11.25 -3.26
CA ARG A 102 -12.95 -10.46 -4.48
C ARG A 102 -13.41 -11.33 -5.65
N THR A 103 -14.65 -11.13 -6.10
CA THR A 103 -15.27 -11.95 -7.15
C THR A 103 -15.07 -11.42 -8.57
N ASN A 104 -14.80 -10.12 -8.75
CA ASN A 104 -14.68 -9.50 -10.07
C ASN A 104 -13.47 -8.55 -10.16
N LYS A 105 -12.69 -8.69 -11.23
CA LYS A 105 -11.76 -7.67 -11.72
C LYS A 105 -12.36 -7.05 -12.97
N GLY A 106 -12.54 -5.74 -12.93
CA GLY A 106 -12.75 -4.98 -14.14
C GLY A 106 -14.18 -4.50 -14.38
N GLY A 107 -14.29 -3.22 -14.44
CA GLY A 107 -15.33 -2.36 -14.92
C GLY A 107 -14.80 -0.94 -14.88
N GLU A 108 -15.26 -0.07 -15.76
CA GLU A 108 -14.91 1.36 -15.76
C GLU A 108 -15.47 2.10 -14.52
N VAL A 109 -16.29 1.41 -13.71
CA VAL A 109 -16.96 1.96 -12.52
C VAL A 109 -16.29 1.45 -11.24
N TYR A 110 -15.98 2.37 -10.32
CA TYR A 110 -15.49 2.01 -8.99
C TYR A 110 -16.55 1.20 -8.24
N GLN A 111 -16.14 0.11 -7.61
CA GLN A 111 -17.02 -0.81 -6.89
C GLN A 111 -16.52 -1.01 -5.46
N SER A 112 -17.47 -1.13 -4.53
CA SER A 112 -17.20 -1.56 -3.17
C SER A 112 -16.57 -2.95 -3.14
N ARG A 113 -15.58 -3.16 -2.25
CA ARG A 113 -14.80 -4.41 -2.21
C ARG A 113 -14.37 -4.77 -0.79
N PHE A 114 -14.20 -6.07 -0.57
CA PHE A 114 -13.68 -6.57 0.70
C PHE A 114 -12.22 -6.19 0.90
N ILE A 115 -11.41 -6.35 -0.14
CA ILE A 115 -9.99 -5.98 -0.15
C ILE A 115 -9.51 -5.68 -1.58
N ASP A 116 -8.59 -4.75 -1.69
CA ASP A 116 -7.79 -4.42 -2.87
C ASP A 116 -6.33 -4.35 -2.44
N ILE A 117 -5.42 -4.90 -3.24
CA ILE A 117 -3.99 -4.92 -2.96
C ILE A 117 -3.27 -4.33 -4.17
N ASP A 118 -2.90 -3.07 -4.07
CA ASP A 118 -2.18 -2.35 -5.12
C ASP A 118 -0.67 -2.39 -4.88
N LEU A 119 0.11 -2.81 -5.89
CA LEU A 119 1.57 -2.71 -5.87
C LEU A 119 1.97 -1.26 -6.19
N LEU A 120 2.40 -0.51 -5.15
CA LEU A 120 2.79 0.89 -5.28
C LEU A 120 4.20 1.04 -5.82
N PHE A 121 5.18 0.36 -5.20
CA PHE A 121 6.58 0.35 -5.60
C PHE A 121 7.17 -1.05 -5.52
N PHE A 122 8.11 -1.32 -6.39
CA PHE A 122 8.98 -2.49 -6.38
C PHE A 122 10.42 -1.99 -6.52
N ASN A 123 11.18 -1.97 -5.43
CA ASN A 123 12.43 -1.25 -5.32
C ASN A 123 12.28 0.22 -5.77
N ASP A 124 13.18 0.71 -6.58
CA ASP A 124 13.13 1.99 -7.32
C ASP A 124 12.88 1.78 -8.83
N GLU A 125 12.33 0.62 -9.20
CA GLU A 125 12.17 0.21 -10.58
C GLU A 125 10.97 0.90 -11.26
N ILE A 126 11.09 1.06 -12.58
CA ILE A 126 10.02 1.50 -13.45
C ILE A 126 9.65 0.32 -14.35
N ILE A 127 8.47 -0.27 -14.12
CA ILE A 127 7.95 -1.41 -14.88
C ILE A 127 6.73 -0.95 -15.67
N ARG A 128 6.67 -1.27 -16.95
CA ARG A 128 5.55 -0.95 -17.84
C ARG A 128 5.24 -2.16 -18.69
N GLU A 129 4.41 -3.03 -18.14
CA GLU A 129 3.89 -4.23 -18.82
C GLU A 129 2.37 -4.12 -18.97
N ASN A 130 1.76 -4.97 -19.78
CA ASN A 130 0.32 -4.89 -20.08
C ASN A 130 -0.56 -4.99 -18.84
N ASP A 131 -0.15 -5.75 -17.85
CA ASP A 131 -0.89 -6.06 -16.61
C ASP A 131 -0.20 -5.54 -15.34
N LEU A 132 0.95 -4.85 -15.48
CA LEU A 132 1.75 -4.38 -14.34
C LEU A 132 2.41 -3.03 -14.65
N GLU A 133 1.98 -1.99 -13.93
CA GLU A 133 2.59 -0.66 -13.98
C GLU A 133 3.12 -0.27 -12.59
N VAL A 134 4.44 -0.11 -12.47
CA VAL A 134 5.13 0.30 -11.24
C VAL A 134 6.08 1.46 -11.59
N PRO A 135 6.09 2.55 -10.83
CA PRO A 135 5.20 2.91 -9.74
C PRO A 135 3.74 2.97 -10.15
N HIS A 136 2.84 2.65 -9.21
CA HIS A 136 1.41 2.68 -9.47
C HIS A 136 0.98 4.10 -9.88
N LYS A 137 0.34 4.23 -11.04
CA LYS A 137 -0.03 5.52 -11.66
C LYS A 137 -0.92 6.43 -10.81
N GLY A 138 -1.66 5.86 -9.86
CA GLY A 138 -2.57 6.59 -8.97
C GLY A 138 -1.88 7.33 -7.82
N ILE A 139 -0.60 7.08 -7.53
CA ILE A 139 0.10 7.64 -6.38
C ILE A 139 -0.03 9.16 -6.30
N PRO A 140 0.31 9.97 -7.34
CA PRO A 140 0.37 11.42 -7.20
C PRO A 140 -1.01 12.10 -7.11
N HIS A 141 -2.08 11.37 -7.36
CA HIS A 141 -3.43 11.92 -7.52
C HIS A 141 -4.42 11.51 -6.42
N ARG A 142 -3.97 10.69 -5.45
CA ARG A 142 -4.86 10.06 -4.47
C ARG A 142 -4.34 10.27 -3.06
N ARG A 143 -5.04 11.10 -2.31
CA ARG A 143 -4.65 11.43 -0.95
C ARG A 143 -4.66 10.21 -0.02
N PHE A 144 -5.62 9.30 -0.19
CA PHE A 144 -5.71 8.06 0.60
C PHE A 144 -4.54 7.08 0.36
N VAL A 145 -3.79 7.25 -0.74
CA VAL A 145 -2.53 6.54 -1.01
C VAL A 145 -1.37 7.28 -0.36
N LEU A 146 -1.30 8.61 -0.56
CA LEU A 146 -0.16 9.43 -0.16
C LEU A 146 -0.05 9.60 1.36
N GLU A 147 -1.16 9.72 2.11
CA GLU A 147 -1.11 9.90 3.57
C GLU A 147 -0.43 8.70 4.28
N PRO A 148 -0.89 7.43 4.12
CA PRO A 148 -0.21 6.30 4.74
C PRO A 148 1.18 6.03 4.15
N LEU A 149 1.40 6.37 2.88
CA LEU A 149 2.71 6.24 2.24
C LEU A 149 3.71 7.24 2.82
N ASN A 150 3.29 8.49 3.05
CA ASN A 150 4.10 9.54 3.66
C ASN A 150 4.51 9.21 5.10
N GLU A 151 3.67 8.53 5.87
CA GLU A 151 4.03 8.06 7.22
C GLU A 151 5.30 7.20 7.21
N LEU A 152 5.44 6.32 6.22
CA LEU A 152 6.55 5.36 6.15
C LEU A 152 7.72 5.81 5.27
N LEU A 153 7.46 6.60 4.24
CA LEU A 153 8.37 6.85 3.13
C LEU A 153 8.42 8.33 2.72
N ALA A 154 8.25 9.28 3.66
CA ALA A 154 8.22 10.72 3.35
C ALA A 154 9.37 11.18 2.44
N ASP A 155 10.59 10.72 2.72
CA ASP A 155 11.81 11.10 1.98
C ASP A 155 12.08 10.27 0.71
N PHE A 156 11.28 9.22 0.46
CA PHE A 156 11.48 8.38 -0.72
C PHE A 156 11.18 9.18 -1.99
N ARG A 157 12.10 9.11 -2.97
CA ARG A 157 11.93 9.79 -4.26
C ARG A 157 11.20 8.89 -5.23
N HIS A 158 10.05 9.36 -5.69
CA HIS A 158 9.27 8.68 -6.73
C HIS A 158 10.09 8.54 -8.03
N PRO A 159 10.33 7.31 -8.54
CA PRO A 159 11.26 7.06 -9.65
C PRO A 159 10.93 7.82 -10.94
N VAL A 160 9.64 8.12 -11.18
CA VAL A 160 9.20 8.82 -12.40
C VAL A 160 9.15 10.33 -12.21
N PHE A 161 8.61 10.81 -11.08
CA PHE A 161 8.42 12.26 -10.85
C PHE A 161 9.64 12.93 -10.22
N HIS A 162 10.57 12.14 -9.68
CA HIS A 162 11.78 12.62 -8.98
C HIS A 162 11.48 13.55 -7.78
N LYS A 163 10.25 13.54 -7.29
CA LYS A 163 9.79 14.24 -6.09
C LYS A 163 9.73 13.28 -4.91
N ARG A 164 9.90 13.81 -3.71
CA ARG A 164 9.71 13.07 -2.47
C ARG A 164 8.20 12.80 -2.26
N ILE A 165 7.87 11.82 -1.46
CA ILE A 165 6.47 11.51 -1.16
C ILE A 165 5.79 12.66 -0.40
N ASP A 166 6.48 13.32 0.55
CA ASP A 166 5.94 14.49 1.24
C ASP A 166 5.68 15.68 0.28
N GLU A 167 6.53 15.88 -0.73
CA GLU A 167 6.34 16.89 -1.78
C GLU A 167 5.11 16.55 -2.64
N LEU A 168 4.93 15.28 -3.01
CA LEU A 168 3.77 14.82 -3.77
C LEU A 168 2.47 14.97 -2.95
N LEU A 169 2.50 14.68 -1.65
CA LEU A 169 1.36 14.88 -0.77
C LEU A 169 0.98 16.35 -0.65
N HIS A 170 1.97 17.24 -0.51
CA HIS A 170 1.75 18.69 -0.47
C HIS A 170 1.10 19.23 -1.76
N GLU A 171 1.50 18.70 -2.91
CA GLU A 171 1.00 19.11 -4.23
C GLU A 171 -0.29 18.38 -4.65
N CYS A 172 -0.75 17.40 -3.87
CA CYS A 172 -1.90 16.59 -4.22
C CYS A 172 -3.17 17.43 -4.30
N THR A 173 -3.85 17.36 -5.43
CA THR A 173 -5.12 18.09 -5.68
C THR A 173 -6.36 17.35 -5.17
N ASP A 174 -6.22 16.14 -4.66
CA ASP A 174 -7.28 15.41 -3.98
C ASP A 174 -7.41 15.96 -2.55
N HIS A 175 -8.54 16.62 -2.28
CA HIS A 175 -8.88 17.23 -1.00
C HIS A 175 -9.85 16.38 -0.18
N SER A 176 -10.06 15.11 -0.56
CA SER A 176 -10.90 14.19 0.21
C SER A 176 -10.38 14.03 1.64
N ASN A 177 -11.31 13.82 2.57
CA ASN A 177 -10.96 13.66 3.96
C ASN A 177 -10.29 12.29 4.18
N VAL A 178 -9.06 12.32 4.67
CA VAL A 178 -8.25 11.14 5.01
C VAL A 178 -7.64 11.36 6.37
N TYR A 179 -7.84 10.44 7.30
CA TYR A 179 -7.29 10.55 8.65
C TYR A 179 -6.86 9.20 9.20
N CYS A 180 -5.82 9.22 10.03
CA CYS A 180 -5.35 8.04 10.75
C CYS A 180 -6.30 7.74 11.92
N GLU A 181 -6.93 6.58 11.91
CA GLU A 181 -7.86 6.14 12.97
C GLU A 181 -7.09 5.54 14.15
N LYS A 182 -6.13 4.69 13.86
CA LYS A 182 -5.28 4.05 14.88
C LYS A 182 -3.97 3.52 14.27
N MET A 183 -2.95 3.42 15.11
CA MET A 183 -1.73 2.74 14.72
C MET A 183 -1.97 1.22 14.68
N LEU A 184 -1.48 0.57 13.64
CA LEU A 184 -1.42 -0.89 13.58
C LEU A 184 -0.09 -1.30 14.24
N THR A 185 -0.16 -1.74 15.49
CA THR A 185 1.00 -2.23 16.21
C THR A 185 1.27 -3.70 15.90
N ASP A 186 2.50 -4.17 16.19
CA ASP A 186 3.01 -5.51 15.87
C ASP A 186 2.27 -6.70 16.55
N GLU A 187 1.09 -6.49 17.09
CA GLU A 187 0.19 -7.55 17.57
C GLU A 187 -0.63 -8.18 16.42
N LEU A 188 0.02 -8.35 15.27
CA LEU A 188 -0.54 -8.99 14.08
C LEU A 188 -0.08 -10.44 13.95
#